data_9fb912762171b10af3d086ff86bc9139
#
_entry.id   9fb912762171b10af3d086ff86bc9139
#
_cell.length_a   1.000
_cell.length_b   1.000
_cell.length_c   1.000
_cell.angle_alpha   90.00
_cell.angle_beta   90.00
_cell.angle_gamma   90.00
#
_symmetry.space_group_name_H-M   'P 1'
#
loop_
_entity.id
_entity.type
_entity.pdbx_description
1 polymer ?
#
loop_
_entity_poly.entity_id
_entity_poly.type
_entity_poly.pdbx_seq_one_letter_code
_entity_poly.pdbx_strand_id
1 'polypeptide(L)'
;MQIEIGELIQLSHLRWKYDTPGIPDELFERSEQVPITKEEVRALTISKLRLKEGFTVIDVGCGSGSLTVEICNQIRGGAAYAIDFDEMAVELTKLNLSRFGFKAEVILSDAQDVLPRLPNVNSIVVGGTWKNTRKIIEMGISKLQANGRLVINTILIESAYEALSTIYNANLEEVDVTQVIISKSRKVATGTLMLARNPVLIISATKPTS
;
A
#
# COMPACT_ATOMS: atom_id res chain seq x y z
N MET A 1 15.64 -18.54 -25.46
CA MET A 1 14.29 -18.27 -25.94
C MET A 1 14.18 -16.76 -26.11
N GLN A 2 14.32 -16.29 -27.33
CA GLN A 2 14.22 -14.85 -27.66
C GLN A 2 12.74 -14.47 -27.57
N ILE A 3 12.39 -13.63 -26.58
CA ILE A 3 11.10 -12.96 -26.55
C ILE A 3 11.16 -11.92 -27.65
N GLU A 4 10.25 -12.00 -28.64
CA GLU A 4 10.21 -11.06 -29.75
C GLU A 4 9.96 -9.63 -29.22
N ILE A 5 10.76 -8.69 -29.74
CA ILE A 5 10.70 -7.26 -29.40
C ILE A 5 9.28 -6.69 -29.60
N GLY A 6 8.43 -7.33 -30.41
CA GLY A 6 7.04 -6.97 -30.63
C GLY A 6 6.12 -7.18 -29.42
N GLU A 7 6.37 -8.18 -28.57
CA GLU A 7 5.59 -8.39 -27.32
C GLU A 7 5.95 -7.38 -26.23
N LEU A 8 7.20 -6.92 -26.19
CA LEU A 8 7.64 -5.87 -25.28
C LEU A 8 7.03 -4.48 -25.59
N ILE A 9 6.64 -4.23 -26.85
CA ILE A 9 6.01 -2.97 -27.25
C ILE A 9 4.52 -2.96 -26.87
N GLN A 10 3.87 -4.11 -26.76
CA GLN A 10 2.47 -4.22 -26.34
C GLN A 10 2.27 -4.11 -24.83
N LEU A 11 3.34 -4.21 -24.02
CA LEU A 11 3.36 -3.97 -22.57
C LEU A 11 3.40 -2.47 -22.20
N SER A 12 3.54 -1.57 -23.18
CA SER A 12 3.59 -0.14 -22.94
C SER A 12 2.20 0.43 -22.71
N HIS A 13 1.89 0.74 -21.45
CA HIS A 13 0.86 1.63 -20.97
C HIS A 13 -0.55 1.05 -20.80
N LEU A 14 -0.72 0.13 -19.87
CA LEU A 14 -1.99 -0.08 -19.18
C LEU A 14 -2.25 1.16 -18.31
N ARG A 15 -2.65 2.26 -18.93
CA ARG A 15 -2.98 3.47 -18.20
C ARG A 15 -4.36 3.29 -17.59
N TRP A 16 -4.44 3.16 -16.28
CA TRP A 16 -5.72 3.28 -15.58
C TRP A 16 -6.32 4.66 -15.89
N LYS A 17 -7.51 4.68 -16.49
CA LYS A 17 -8.13 5.90 -17.03
C LYS A 17 -9.05 6.60 -16.03
N TYR A 18 -9.25 5.99 -14.87
CA TYR A 18 -10.19 6.46 -13.87
C TYR A 18 -9.46 7.12 -12.70
N ASP A 19 -10.10 8.11 -12.11
CA ASP A 19 -9.58 8.80 -10.92
C ASP A 19 -9.90 8.05 -9.62
N THR A 20 -10.93 7.21 -9.65
CA THR A 20 -11.32 6.39 -8.50
C THR A 20 -10.35 5.24 -8.27
N PRO A 21 -9.98 4.94 -7.00
CA PRO A 21 -9.19 3.77 -6.68
C PRO A 21 -9.97 2.48 -6.91
N GLY A 22 -9.26 1.35 -6.94
CA GLY A 22 -9.84 0.04 -7.17
C GLY A 22 -9.44 -0.55 -8.53
N ILE A 23 -8.17 -0.43 -8.90
CA ILE A 23 -7.61 -1.09 -10.07
C ILE A 23 -7.78 -2.62 -9.90
N PRO A 24 -8.41 -3.35 -10.84
CA PRO A 24 -8.59 -4.79 -10.74
C PRO A 24 -7.30 -5.56 -10.49
N ASP A 25 -7.34 -6.53 -9.56
CA ASP A 25 -6.16 -7.35 -9.21
C ASP A 25 -5.52 -8.05 -10.43
N GLU A 26 -6.32 -8.35 -11.45
CA GLU A 26 -5.90 -9.04 -12.68
C GLU A 26 -5.00 -8.19 -13.58
N LEU A 27 -4.99 -6.88 -13.38
CA LEU A 27 -4.16 -5.97 -14.16
C LEU A 27 -2.73 -5.83 -13.60
N PHE A 28 -2.47 -6.37 -12.41
CA PHE A 28 -1.14 -6.38 -11.81
C PHE A 28 -0.38 -7.67 -12.12
N GLU A 29 0.93 -7.55 -12.31
CA GLU A 29 1.83 -8.70 -12.21
C GLU A 29 1.86 -9.20 -10.77
N ARG A 30 1.83 -10.53 -10.61
CA ARG A 30 1.70 -11.20 -9.33
C ARG A 30 2.63 -12.38 -9.21
N SER A 31 3.01 -12.71 -7.98
CA SER A 31 3.69 -13.96 -7.63
C SER A 31 2.88 -14.65 -6.53
N GLU A 32 2.96 -15.97 -6.45
CA GLU A 32 2.36 -16.72 -5.34
C GLU A 32 3.07 -16.45 -4.00
N GLN A 33 4.34 -16.03 -4.06
CA GLN A 33 5.18 -15.79 -2.89
C GLN A 33 5.01 -14.36 -2.33
N VAL A 34 4.61 -13.40 -3.16
CA VAL A 34 4.43 -12.00 -2.76
C VAL A 34 2.94 -11.67 -2.71
N PRO A 35 2.39 -11.38 -1.53
CA PRO A 35 0.97 -11.07 -1.42
C PRO A 35 0.61 -9.77 -2.13
N ILE A 36 -0.59 -9.72 -2.69
CA ILE A 36 -1.20 -8.49 -3.21
C ILE A 36 -2.31 -8.03 -2.25
N THR A 37 -2.28 -6.76 -1.87
CA THR A 37 -3.44 -6.12 -1.22
C THR A 37 -4.60 -6.10 -2.20
N LYS A 38 -5.73 -6.68 -1.82
CA LYS A 38 -6.86 -6.87 -2.72
C LYS A 38 -7.52 -5.54 -3.10
N GLU A 39 -8.08 -5.50 -4.32
CA GLU A 39 -8.72 -4.34 -4.95
C GLU A 39 -9.59 -3.53 -3.98
N GLU A 40 -10.51 -4.20 -3.27
CA GLU A 40 -11.46 -3.56 -2.37
C GLU A 40 -10.77 -2.98 -1.12
N VAL A 41 -9.77 -3.69 -0.60
CA VAL A 41 -8.94 -3.22 0.52
C VAL A 41 -8.08 -2.03 0.09
N ARG A 42 -7.49 -2.08 -1.11
CA ARG A 42 -6.72 -0.95 -1.66
C ARG A 42 -7.59 0.30 -1.79
N ALA A 43 -8.77 0.17 -2.39
CA ALA A 43 -9.69 1.29 -2.56
C ALA A 43 -10.04 1.97 -1.23
N LEU A 44 -10.33 1.18 -0.19
CA LEU A 44 -10.57 1.71 1.15
C LEU A 44 -9.31 2.32 1.77
N THR A 45 -8.16 1.68 1.62
CA THR A 45 -6.88 2.20 2.12
C THR A 45 -6.55 3.56 1.52
N ILE A 46 -6.69 3.71 0.20
CA ILE A 46 -6.51 4.98 -0.51
C ILE A 46 -7.47 6.06 0.02
N SER A 47 -8.74 5.70 0.22
CA SER A 47 -9.73 6.62 0.82
C SER A 47 -9.31 7.09 2.22
N LYS A 48 -8.78 6.18 3.07
CA LYS A 48 -8.31 6.50 4.44
C LYS A 48 -7.01 7.33 4.45
N LEU A 49 -6.18 7.24 3.42
CA LEU A 49 -4.96 8.04 3.26
C LEU A 49 -5.25 9.53 2.96
N ARG A 50 -6.45 9.88 2.48
CA ARG A 50 -6.88 11.27 2.16
C ARG A 50 -5.88 11.99 1.26
N LEU A 51 -5.45 11.32 0.20
CA LEU A 51 -4.41 11.82 -0.71
C LEU A 51 -4.85 13.05 -1.50
N LYS A 52 -3.87 13.90 -1.82
CA LYS A 52 -4.02 15.06 -2.71
C LYS A 52 -2.88 15.08 -3.74
N GLU A 53 -3.13 15.74 -4.85
CA GLU A 53 -2.11 16.05 -5.84
C GLU A 53 -0.89 16.74 -5.19
N GLY A 54 0.31 16.35 -5.60
CA GLY A 54 1.56 16.88 -5.07
C GLY A 54 1.99 16.33 -3.70
N PHE A 55 1.22 15.42 -3.08
CA PHE A 55 1.60 14.84 -1.80
C PHE A 55 2.84 13.95 -1.91
N THR A 56 3.58 13.88 -0.81
CA THR A 56 4.67 12.91 -0.60
C THR A 56 4.15 11.80 0.31
N VAL A 57 4.34 10.54 -0.10
CA VAL A 57 3.79 9.36 0.57
C VAL A 57 4.84 8.27 0.74
N ILE A 58 4.84 7.59 1.88
CA ILE A 58 5.65 6.37 2.10
C ILE A 58 4.72 5.16 2.16
N ASP A 59 5.07 4.11 1.42
CA ASP A 59 4.44 2.78 1.45
C ASP A 59 5.42 1.78 2.05
N VAL A 60 5.19 1.37 3.29
CA VAL A 60 6.04 0.43 4.03
C VAL A 60 5.48 -0.97 3.91
N GLY A 61 6.27 -1.90 3.39
CA GLY A 61 5.85 -3.25 3.03
C GLY A 61 5.04 -3.24 1.73
N CYS A 62 5.61 -2.67 0.67
CA CYS A 62 4.90 -2.41 -0.58
C CYS A 62 4.48 -3.70 -1.34
N GLY A 63 5.13 -4.83 -1.07
CA GLY A 63 4.80 -6.13 -1.65
C GLY A 63 4.81 -6.11 -3.17
N SER A 64 3.68 -6.40 -3.81
CA SER A 64 3.54 -6.35 -5.26
C SER A 64 3.52 -4.92 -5.84
N GLY A 65 3.55 -3.88 -5.02
CA GLY A 65 3.45 -2.48 -5.44
C GLY A 65 2.04 -2.05 -5.88
N SER A 66 1.04 -2.88 -5.69
CA SER A 66 -0.32 -2.56 -6.14
C SER A 66 -0.89 -1.32 -5.43
N LEU A 67 -0.60 -1.16 -4.15
CA LEU A 67 -0.99 0.04 -3.40
C LEU A 67 -0.15 1.25 -3.81
N THR A 68 1.17 1.08 -4.01
CA THR A 68 2.07 2.12 -4.50
C THR A 68 1.60 2.70 -5.85
N VAL A 69 1.17 1.84 -6.78
CA VAL A 69 0.60 2.26 -8.09
C VAL A 69 -0.63 3.14 -7.88
N GLU A 70 -1.57 2.73 -7.03
CA GLU A 70 -2.77 3.53 -6.75
C GLU A 70 -2.45 4.85 -6.02
N ILE A 71 -1.47 4.85 -5.12
CA ILE A 71 -0.95 6.07 -4.50
C ILE A 71 -0.44 7.02 -5.58
N CYS A 72 0.43 6.54 -6.48
CA CYS A 72 0.97 7.37 -7.58
C CYS A 72 -0.13 7.94 -8.48
N ASN A 73 -1.18 7.17 -8.76
CA ASN A 73 -2.33 7.67 -9.52
C ASN A 73 -3.05 8.82 -8.84
N GLN A 74 -3.10 8.85 -7.50
CA GLN A 74 -3.80 9.89 -6.75
C GLN A 74 -2.94 11.15 -6.52
N ILE A 75 -1.64 10.98 -6.28
CA ILE A 75 -0.77 12.11 -5.88
C ILE A 75 -0.24 12.95 -7.06
N ARG A 76 -0.51 12.60 -8.28
CA ARG A 76 -0.14 13.26 -9.56
C ARG A 76 0.92 14.36 -9.42
N GLY A 77 2.15 14.04 -9.76
CA GLY A 77 3.29 14.98 -9.61
C GLY A 77 3.89 15.07 -8.20
N GLY A 78 3.34 14.34 -7.23
CA GLY A 78 3.93 14.13 -5.92
C GLY A 78 5.05 13.09 -5.93
N ALA A 79 5.54 12.72 -4.74
CA ALA A 79 6.60 11.72 -4.57
C ALA A 79 6.09 10.51 -3.78
N ALA A 80 6.43 9.31 -4.21
CA ALA A 80 6.14 8.07 -3.49
C ALA A 80 7.45 7.31 -3.22
N TYR A 81 7.59 6.82 -1.98
CA TYR A 81 8.67 5.96 -1.51
C TYR A 81 8.06 4.60 -1.14
N ALA A 82 8.44 3.56 -1.86
CA ALA A 82 7.98 2.19 -1.62
C ALA A 82 9.12 1.37 -1.03
N ILE A 83 8.90 0.79 0.15
CA ILE A 83 9.94 0.07 0.91
C ILE A 83 9.52 -1.37 1.08
N ASP A 84 10.40 -2.30 0.76
CA ASP A 84 10.27 -3.70 1.15
C ASP A 84 11.65 -4.32 1.40
N PHE A 85 11.73 -5.30 2.26
CA PHE A 85 12.96 -6.05 2.53
C PHE A 85 13.10 -7.29 1.60
N ASP A 86 12.04 -7.68 0.92
CA ASP A 86 12.00 -8.79 -0.03
C ASP A 86 12.35 -8.30 -1.44
N GLU A 87 13.41 -8.84 -2.00
CA GLU A 87 13.88 -8.51 -3.35
C GLU A 87 12.81 -8.78 -4.43
N MET A 88 12.06 -9.88 -4.30
CA MET A 88 10.99 -10.20 -5.24
C MET A 88 9.84 -9.19 -5.16
N ALA A 89 9.50 -8.72 -3.98
CA ALA A 89 8.51 -7.65 -3.78
C ALA A 89 8.96 -6.35 -4.45
N VAL A 90 10.22 -5.98 -4.27
CA VAL A 90 10.81 -4.78 -4.90
C VAL A 90 10.78 -4.87 -6.42
N GLU A 91 11.15 -6.02 -7.00
CA GLU A 91 11.12 -6.21 -8.45
C GLU A 91 9.68 -6.18 -9.01
N LEU A 92 8.73 -6.83 -8.34
CA LEU A 92 7.31 -6.75 -8.71
C LEU A 92 6.77 -5.31 -8.62
N THR A 93 7.15 -4.56 -7.59
CA THR A 93 6.77 -3.16 -7.45
C THR A 93 7.29 -2.32 -8.60
N LYS A 94 8.56 -2.46 -8.98
CA LYS A 94 9.15 -1.76 -10.15
C LYS A 94 8.43 -2.12 -11.45
N LEU A 95 8.16 -3.42 -11.65
CA LEU A 95 7.47 -3.92 -12.83
C LEU A 95 6.05 -3.34 -12.94
N ASN A 96 5.29 -3.36 -11.85
CA ASN A 96 3.93 -2.80 -11.82
C ASN A 96 3.93 -1.28 -12.01
N LEU A 97 4.83 -0.55 -11.37
CA LEU A 97 4.98 0.89 -11.62
C LEU A 97 5.25 1.20 -13.09
N SER A 98 6.19 0.47 -13.71
CA SER A 98 6.50 0.61 -15.13
C SER A 98 5.29 0.30 -16.02
N ARG A 99 4.58 -0.79 -15.74
CA ARG A 99 3.38 -1.23 -16.48
C ARG A 99 2.27 -0.17 -16.48
N PHE A 100 2.07 0.52 -15.37
CA PHE A 100 1.08 1.59 -15.27
C PHE A 100 1.61 2.98 -15.63
N GLY A 101 2.90 3.11 -15.99
CA GLY A 101 3.53 4.36 -16.37
C GLY A 101 3.75 5.34 -15.21
N PHE A 102 3.83 4.82 -13.97
CA PHE A 102 4.14 5.60 -12.77
C PHE A 102 5.60 5.47 -12.37
N LYS A 103 6.04 6.42 -11.54
CA LYS A 103 7.39 6.43 -10.94
C LYS A 103 7.28 6.60 -9.43
N ALA A 104 8.05 5.80 -8.71
CA ALA A 104 8.28 5.91 -7.28
C ALA A 104 9.74 5.54 -6.98
N GLU A 105 10.25 5.97 -5.85
CA GLU A 105 11.53 5.48 -5.34
C GLU A 105 11.26 4.14 -4.63
N VAL A 106 11.73 3.04 -5.23
CA VAL A 106 11.55 1.68 -4.69
C VAL A 106 12.83 1.23 -4.01
N ILE A 107 12.75 0.95 -2.71
CA ILE A 107 13.90 0.75 -1.85
C ILE A 107 13.89 -0.67 -1.28
N LEU A 108 14.91 -1.46 -1.58
CA LEU A 108 15.18 -2.76 -0.97
C LEU A 108 15.90 -2.55 0.36
N SER A 109 15.17 -2.58 1.47
CA SER A 109 15.75 -2.38 2.80
C SER A 109 14.75 -2.76 3.90
N ASP A 110 15.25 -3.05 5.11
CA ASP A 110 14.40 -2.98 6.29
C ASP A 110 13.92 -1.52 6.50
N ALA A 111 12.64 -1.36 6.78
CA ALA A 111 12.03 -0.04 6.97
C ALA A 111 12.70 0.76 8.10
N GLN A 112 13.21 0.09 9.14
CA GLN A 112 13.89 0.73 10.26
C GLN A 112 15.18 1.44 9.85
N ASP A 113 15.86 0.92 8.83
CA ASP A 113 17.14 1.46 8.38
C ASP A 113 16.97 2.65 7.42
N VAL A 114 15.86 2.68 6.67
CA VAL A 114 15.64 3.69 5.65
C VAL A 114 14.72 4.83 6.09
N LEU A 115 13.69 4.56 6.88
CA LEU A 115 12.74 5.59 7.35
C LEU A 115 13.42 6.83 7.94
N PRO A 116 14.48 6.74 8.79
CA PRO A 116 15.15 7.92 9.34
C PRO A 116 15.72 8.87 8.27
N ARG A 117 16.09 8.34 7.10
CA ARG A 117 16.75 9.08 6.02
C ARG A 117 15.78 9.71 5.03
N LEU A 118 14.51 9.27 5.03
CA LEU A 118 13.47 9.80 4.16
C LEU A 118 13.00 11.20 4.61
N PRO A 119 12.46 12.00 3.70
CA PRO A 119 11.89 13.30 4.04
C PRO A 119 10.64 13.14 4.93
N ASN A 120 10.18 14.27 5.50
CA ASN A 120 8.86 14.33 6.10
C ASN A 120 7.79 14.28 5.02
N VAL A 121 6.68 13.57 5.31
CA VAL A 121 5.67 13.22 4.32
C VAL A 121 4.26 13.58 4.77
N ASN A 122 3.34 13.64 3.82
CA ASN A 122 1.94 13.93 4.07
C ASN A 122 1.17 12.70 4.54
N SER A 123 1.52 11.53 4.03
CA SER A 123 0.83 10.29 4.42
C SER A 123 1.80 9.10 4.42
N ILE A 124 1.51 8.15 5.29
CA ILE A 124 2.24 6.88 5.40
C ILE A 124 1.23 5.75 5.44
N VAL A 125 1.45 4.73 4.63
CA VAL A 125 0.77 3.45 4.79
C VAL A 125 1.77 2.39 5.25
N VAL A 126 1.30 1.51 6.14
CA VAL A 126 2.11 0.42 6.70
C VAL A 126 1.36 -0.89 6.51
N GLY A 127 1.98 -1.82 5.80
CA GLY A 127 1.52 -3.19 5.64
C GLY A 127 2.65 -4.19 5.93
N GLY A 128 2.31 -5.41 6.29
CA GLY A 128 3.28 -6.51 6.35
C GLY A 128 4.49 -6.35 7.30
N THR A 129 4.34 -5.75 8.47
CA THR A 129 5.45 -5.39 9.37
C THR A 129 6.10 -6.55 10.16
N TRP A 130 5.61 -7.75 10.01
CA TRP A 130 6.08 -9.03 10.59
C TRP A 130 6.48 -9.03 12.08
N LYS A 131 7.56 -8.40 12.51
CA LYS A 131 8.08 -8.51 13.88
C LYS A 131 8.35 -7.17 14.59
N ASN A 132 8.27 -6.04 13.88
CA ASN A 132 8.71 -4.74 14.40
C ASN A 132 7.64 -3.67 14.28
N THR A 133 6.35 -4.07 14.34
CA THR A 133 5.19 -3.21 14.11
C THR A 133 5.27 -1.90 14.90
N ARG A 134 5.46 -1.97 16.19
CA ARG A 134 5.56 -0.79 17.07
C ARG A 134 6.63 0.19 16.59
N LYS A 135 7.86 -0.30 16.43
CA LYS A 135 9.01 0.56 16.07
C LYS A 135 8.83 1.21 14.71
N ILE A 136 8.34 0.47 13.72
CA ILE A 136 8.07 0.99 12.37
C ILE A 136 7.00 2.08 12.42
N ILE A 137 5.93 1.88 13.22
CA ILE A 137 4.86 2.88 13.37
C ILE A 137 5.40 4.13 14.08
N GLU A 138 6.16 4.01 15.16
CA GLU A 138 6.78 5.14 15.86
C GLU A 138 7.67 5.96 14.90
N MET A 139 8.52 5.29 14.12
CA MET A 139 9.36 5.94 13.12
C MET A 139 8.53 6.59 12.02
N GLY A 140 7.47 5.91 11.53
CA GLY A 140 6.52 6.48 10.57
C GLY A 140 5.85 7.74 11.10
N ILE A 141 5.34 7.72 12.32
CA ILE A 141 4.72 8.89 12.97
C ILE A 141 5.72 10.06 13.05
N SER A 142 7.01 9.80 13.33
CA SER A 142 8.03 10.84 13.36
C SER A 142 8.22 11.53 12.02
N LYS A 143 7.98 10.82 10.90
CA LYS A 143 8.08 11.32 9.53
C LYS A 143 6.83 12.05 9.03
N LEU A 144 5.69 11.88 9.70
CA LEU A 144 4.49 12.61 9.30
C LEU A 144 4.63 14.11 9.59
N GLN A 145 4.24 14.92 8.63
CA GLN A 145 3.98 16.35 8.82
C GLN A 145 2.78 16.56 9.75
N ALA A 146 2.60 17.77 10.25
CA ALA A 146 1.36 18.17 10.91
C ALA A 146 0.15 17.93 9.98
N ASN A 147 -0.94 17.41 10.52
CA ASN A 147 -2.12 16.90 9.79
C ASN A 147 -1.84 15.73 8.84
N GLY A 148 -0.65 15.14 8.92
CA GLY A 148 -0.29 13.98 8.12
C GLY A 148 -1.09 12.73 8.51
N ARG A 149 -1.36 11.85 7.54
CA ARG A 149 -2.23 10.68 7.71
C ARG A 149 -1.43 9.38 7.81
N LEU A 150 -1.69 8.61 8.85
CA LEU A 150 -1.19 7.23 9.02
C LEU A 150 -2.31 6.25 8.70
N VAL A 151 -2.02 5.22 7.89
CA VAL A 151 -2.92 4.10 7.65
C VAL A 151 -2.15 2.80 7.82
N ILE A 152 -2.73 1.83 8.51
CA ILE A 152 -2.11 0.52 8.78
C ILE A 152 -3.08 -0.55 8.34
N ASN A 153 -2.62 -1.48 7.49
CA ASN A 153 -3.37 -2.65 7.07
C ASN A 153 -2.81 -3.90 7.74
N THR A 154 -3.63 -4.64 8.46
CA THR A 154 -3.21 -5.89 9.09
C THR A 154 -4.32 -6.92 9.13
N ILE A 155 -3.94 -8.19 9.11
CA ILE A 155 -4.82 -9.35 9.34
C ILE A 155 -4.57 -9.98 10.71
N LEU A 156 -3.52 -9.53 11.44
CA LEU A 156 -3.12 -10.05 12.73
C LEU A 156 -3.64 -9.18 13.86
N ILE A 157 -4.28 -9.80 14.84
CA ILE A 157 -4.80 -9.12 16.04
C ILE A 157 -3.67 -8.50 16.85
N GLU A 158 -2.54 -9.20 16.97
CA GLU A 158 -1.37 -8.72 17.69
C GLU A 158 -0.81 -7.45 17.06
N SER A 159 -0.68 -7.42 15.73
CA SER A 159 -0.24 -6.22 15.02
C SER A 159 -1.23 -5.06 15.16
N ALA A 160 -2.53 -5.34 15.15
CA ALA A 160 -3.56 -4.33 15.39
C ALA A 160 -3.46 -3.75 16.81
N TYR A 161 -3.24 -4.60 17.81
CA TYR A 161 -3.06 -4.17 19.19
C TYR A 161 -1.81 -3.27 19.36
N GLU A 162 -0.67 -3.69 18.79
CA GLU A 162 0.55 -2.88 18.80
C GLU A 162 0.35 -1.54 18.08
N ALA A 163 -0.32 -1.56 16.94
CA ALA A 163 -0.62 -0.35 16.18
C ALA A 163 -1.47 0.64 16.98
N LEU A 164 -2.59 0.19 17.54
CA LEU A 164 -3.47 1.03 18.35
C LEU A 164 -2.79 1.55 19.60
N SER A 165 -2.07 0.69 20.33
CA SER A 165 -1.30 1.10 21.50
C SER A 165 -0.29 2.20 21.15
N THR A 166 0.43 2.07 20.04
CA THR A 166 1.41 3.06 19.58
C THR A 166 0.74 4.37 19.18
N ILE A 167 -0.37 4.31 18.45
CA ILE A 167 -1.16 5.47 18.01
C ILE A 167 -1.66 6.28 19.20
N TYR A 168 -2.24 5.61 20.21
CA TYR A 168 -2.74 6.29 21.41
C TYR A 168 -1.61 6.89 22.26
N ASN A 169 -0.49 6.17 22.41
CA ASN A 169 0.66 6.68 23.15
C ASN A 169 1.32 7.89 22.47
N ALA A 170 1.20 8.00 21.15
CA ALA A 170 1.70 9.13 20.37
C ALA A 170 0.67 10.29 20.26
N ASN A 171 -0.49 10.18 20.93
CA ASN A 171 -1.57 11.16 20.92
C ASN A 171 -2.04 11.56 19.49
N LEU A 172 -2.11 10.60 18.55
CA LEU A 172 -2.71 10.85 17.26
C LEU A 172 -4.23 11.03 17.41
N GLU A 173 -4.79 11.83 16.52
CA GLU A 173 -6.21 12.19 16.48
C GLU A 173 -6.95 11.43 15.37
N GLU A 174 -8.27 11.56 15.33
CA GLU A 174 -9.14 10.93 14.32
C GLU A 174 -8.85 9.44 14.12
N VAL A 175 -8.61 8.73 15.23
CA VAL A 175 -8.34 7.28 15.19
C VAL A 175 -9.60 6.55 14.75
N ASP A 176 -9.47 5.78 13.69
CA ASP A 176 -10.56 4.95 13.15
C ASP A 176 -10.06 3.54 12.87
N VAL A 177 -10.88 2.55 13.21
CA VAL A 177 -10.62 1.13 12.94
C VAL A 177 -11.77 0.57 12.11
N THR A 178 -11.48 0.20 10.89
CA THR A 178 -12.43 -0.39 9.97
C THR A 178 -12.06 -1.84 9.71
N GLN A 179 -12.96 -2.78 10.01
CA GLN A 179 -12.81 -4.17 9.58
C GLN A 179 -13.48 -4.36 8.22
N VAL A 180 -12.73 -4.93 7.27
CA VAL A 180 -13.20 -5.22 5.91
C VAL A 180 -13.35 -6.72 5.74
N ILE A 181 -14.58 -7.17 5.46
CA ILE A 181 -14.89 -8.57 5.14
C ILE A 181 -15.39 -8.62 3.70
N ILE A 182 -14.70 -9.38 2.86
CA ILE A 182 -14.97 -9.45 1.43
C ILE A 182 -15.32 -10.87 1.03
N SER A 183 -16.37 -11.00 0.24
CA SER A 183 -16.65 -12.21 -0.54
C SER A 183 -16.73 -11.82 -2.01
N LYS A 184 -15.95 -12.49 -2.87
CA LYS A 184 -15.92 -12.21 -4.31
C LYS A 184 -16.47 -13.40 -5.08
N SER A 185 -17.25 -13.14 -6.11
CA SER A 185 -17.85 -14.17 -6.93
C SER A 185 -16.79 -14.90 -7.77
N ARG A 186 -16.98 -16.22 -7.94
CA ARG A 186 -16.20 -17.06 -8.84
C ARG A 186 -17.11 -17.96 -9.65
N LYS A 187 -16.97 -17.92 -10.97
CA LYS A 187 -17.64 -18.86 -11.88
C LYS A 187 -17.09 -20.27 -11.71
N VAL A 188 -17.99 -21.24 -11.61
CA VAL A 188 -17.70 -22.68 -11.62
C VAL A 188 -18.66 -23.38 -12.60
N ALA A 189 -18.42 -24.63 -12.92
CA ALA A 189 -19.22 -25.36 -13.91
C ALA A 189 -20.73 -25.38 -13.60
N THR A 190 -21.07 -25.43 -12.31
CA THR A 190 -22.46 -25.53 -11.84
C THR A 190 -23.10 -24.19 -11.47
N GLY A 191 -22.41 -23.06 -11.61
CA GLY A 191 -22.97 -21.76 -11.25
C GLY A 191 -21.94 -20.70 -10.85
N THR A 192 -22.31 -19.84 -9.91
CA THR A 192 -21.44 -18.81 -9.33
C THR A 192 -21.41 -18.96 -7.83
N LEU A 193 -20.25 -19.17 -7.26
CA LEU A 193 -20.07 -19.23 -5.81
C LEU A 193 -19.42 -17.96 -5.28
N MET A 194 -19.61 -17.67 -3.99
CA MET A 194 -18.98 -16.57 -3.27
C MET A 194 -17.79 -17.12 -2.46
N LEU A 195 -16.60 -16.60 -2.73
CA LEU A 195 -15.37 -16.94 -2.01
C LEU A 195 -15.08 -15.87 -0.97
N ALA A 196 -15.11 -16.24 0.30
CA ALA A 196 -14.70 -15.39 1.41
C ALA A 196 -13.17 -15.20 1.40
N ARG A 197 -12.73 -14.01 1.79
CA ARG A 197 -11.33 -13.65 2.00
C ARG A 197 -11.08 -13.40 3.48
N ASN A 198 -9.81 -13.47 3.90
CA ASN A 198 -9.45 -13.11 5.26
C ASN A 198 -9.91 -11.68 5.57
N PRO A 199 -10.53 -11.45 6.73
CA PRO A 199 -10.80 -10.09 7.19
C PRO A 199 -9.51 -9.28 7.30
N VAL A 200 -9.59 -8.00 6.94
CA VAL A 200 -8.48 -7.06 7.07
C VAL A 200 -8.91 -5.93 8.00
N LEU A 201 -8.06 -5.56 8.94
CA LEU A 201 -8.21 -4.35 9.74
C LEU A 201 -7.46 -3.21 9.08
N ILE A 202 -8.16 -2.11 8.81
CA ILE A 202 -7.60 -0.85 8.36
C ILE A 202 -7.68 0.12 9.53
N ILE A 203 -6.54 0.47 10.09
CA ILE A 203 -6.42 1.42 11.20
C ILE A 203 -5.89 2.72 10.64
N SER A 204 -6.53 3.82 10.92
CA SER A 204 -6.07 5.13 10.43
C SER A 204 -6.10 6.19 11.54
N ALA A 205 -5.16 7.13 11.48
CA ALA A 205 -5.05 8.22 12.44
C ALA A 205 -4.40 9.45 11.79
N THR A 206 -4.58 10.61 12.38
CA THR A 206 -4.03 11.89 11.94
C THR A 206 -3.04 12.41 12.98
N LYS A 207 -1.86 12.88 12.53
CA LYS A 207 -0.92 13.59 13.40
C LYS A 207 -1.46 14.99 13.69
N PRO A 208 -1.61 15.40 14.95
CA PRO A 208 -2.12 16.73 15.28
C PRO A 208 -1.21 17.86 14.79
N THR A 209 -1.74 19.05 14.79
CA THR A 209 -1.01 20.28 14.40
C THR A 209 -0.08 20.80 15.48
N SER A 210 0.08 20.07 16.61
CA SER A 210 0.85 20.45 17.83
C SER A 210 0.43 21.75 18.45
#